data_a64095e38e53c2bcc4bf668baca63fbb
#
_entry.id   a64095e38e53c2bcc4bf668baca63fbb
#
_cell.length_a   1.000
_cell.length_b   1.000
_cell.length_c   1.000
_cell.angle_alpha   90.00
_cell.angle_beta   90.00
_cell.angle_gamma   90.00
#
_symmetry.space_group_name_H-M   'P 1'
#
loop_
_entity.id
_entity.type
_entity.pdbx_description
1 polymer ?
#
loop_
_entity_poly.entity_id
_entity_poly.type
_entity_poly.pdbx_seq_one_letter_code
_entity_poly.pdbx_strand_id
1 'polypeptide(L)'
;DLGLGSVKRGNNTETAYEVYAQYWADLTDRSGNYGVSVLNDSKYGWDKPDNNTLRLTLLHTPETDKDYAYQNRQDFGHHCFTYSLVGHAGGLDKAATIEKAEMLNQRLKAFRTDKHKGTLGKEFSFVSSNNRNVIIKALKKAENSDEYVVRVYEIGGEKVQDAVLSFAGEIASACEADGTEKSIGSAEFSGNGLSVSIKPYSVKTFKVRLKSSGEDAYQLQYASLPLSYNYKCSSFNEFRGEADFES
;
A
#
# COMPACT_ATOMS: atom_id res chain seq x y z
N ASP A 1 6.53 1.16 11.26
CA ASP A 1 6.25 1.55 9.85
C ASP A 1 5.62 2.95 9.78
N LEU A 2 6.08 3.76 8.86
CA LEU A 2 5.58 5.12 8.60
C LEU A 2 4.99 5.27 7.18
N GLY A 3 4.75 4.17 6.50
CA GLY A 3 4.25 4.13 5.13
C GLY A 3 5.35 4.20 4.07
N LEU A 4 6.21 5.21 4.11
CA LEU A 4 7.37 5.35 3.20
C LEU A 4 8.70 5.01 3.89
N GLY A 5 8.67 4.36 5.00
CA GLY A 5 9.87 3.98 5.74
C GLY A 5 9.54 3.47 7.11
N SER A 6 10.56 3.18 7.88
CA SER A 6 10.41 2.73 9.26
C SER A 6 11.36 3.46 10.19
N VAL A 7 10.96 3.62 11.44
CA VAL A 7 11.76 4.26 12.48
C VAL A 7 11.84 3.33 13.69
N LYS A 8 13.01 3.32 14.33
CA LYS A 8 13.19 2.65 15.61
C LYS A 8 12.69 3.56 16.74
N ARG A 9 11.83 3.05 17.60
CA ARG A 9 11.27 3.77 18.75
C ARG A 9 11.67 3.12 20.07
N GLY A 10 11.81 3.94 21.10
CA GLY A 10 11.99 3.52 22.49
C GLY A 10 10.66 3.19 23.18
N ASN A 11 10.71 3.05 24.51
CA ASN A 11 9.52 2.92 25.34
C ASN A 11 8.77 4.25 25.43
N ASN A 12 7.54 4.21 25.92
CA ASN A 12 6.69 5.38 26.10
C ASN A 12 7.35 6.47 26.96
N THR A 13 7.04 7.71 26.61
CA THR A 13 7.37 8.91 27.39
C THR A 13 6.11 9.74 27.57
N GLU A 14 6.14 10.76 28.42
CA GLU A 14 5.01 11.68 28.62
C GLU A 14 4.59 12.37 27.32
N THR A 15 5.56 12.70 26.46
CA THR A 15 5.33 13.38 25.17
C THR A 15 5.09 12.45 24.00
N ALA A 16 5.39 11.16 24.13
CA ALA A 16 5.23 10.14 23.11
C ALA A 16 4.65 8.87 23.74
N TYR A 17 3.48 9.00 24.34
CA TYR A 17 2.77 7.89 24.97
C TYR A 17 2.22 6.92 23.92
N GLU A 18 1.45 7.44 22.97
CA GLU A 18 0.95 6.72 21.81
C GLU A 18 1.54 7.34 20.55
N VAL A 19 1.98 6.49 19.63
CA VAL A 19 2.66 6.92 18.42
C VAL A 19 2.02 6.28 17.19
N TYR A 20 2.14 6.99 16.08
CA TYR A 20 1.65 6.52 14.80
C TYR A 20 2.55 5.43 14.20
N ALA A 21 1.94 4.36 13.68
CA ALA A 21 2.51 3.48 12.69
C ALA A 21 1.40 2.91 11.80
N GLN A 22 1.71 2.61 10.53
CA GLN A 22 0.70 2.17 9.57
C GLN A 22 0.41 0.67 9.66
N TYR A 23 1.04 -0.10 8.81
CA TYR A 23 0.66 -1.49 8.58
C TYR A 23 1.31 -2.46 9.55
N TRP A 24 2.41 -2.07 10.19
CA TRP A 24 3.13 -2.96 11.09
C TRP A 24 3.96 -2.24 12.13
N ALA A 25 4.17 -2.92 13.23
CA ALA A 25 5.22 -2.62 14.20
C ALA A 25 5.89 -3.93 14.61
N ASP A 26 7.17 -3.85 14.95
CA ASP A 26 7.99 -5.00 15.32
C ASP A 26 8.60 -4.83 16.70
N LEU A 27 8.67 -5.94 17.43
CA LEU A 27 9.38 -6.05 18.68
C LEU A 27 10.37 -7.21 18.60
N THR A 28 11.63 -6.88 18.37
CA THR A 28 12.74 -7.84 18.38
C THR A 28 13.43 -7.84 19.75
N ASP A 29 13.83 -9.00 20.24
CA ASP A 29 14.53 -9.15 21.51
C ASP A 29 15.90 -8.43 21.49
N ARG A 30 16.48 -8.17 22.67
CA ARG A 30 17.75 -7.44 22.78
C ARG A 30 18.92 -8.14 22.11
N SER A 31 18.91 -9.46 22.10
CA SER A 31 19.98 -10.26 21.47
C SER A 31 19.86 -10.32 19.95
N GLY A 32 18.71 -9.93 19.39
CA GLY A 32 18.45 -10.01 17.97
C GLY A 32 18.24 -11.45 17.48
N ASN A 33 17.85 -12.39 18.36
CA ASN A 33 17.69 -13.78 18.01
C ASN A 33 16.28 -14.13 17.52
N TYR A 34 15.29 -13.39 17.99
CA TYR A 34 13.88 -13.58 17.60
C TYR A 34 13.08 -12.30 17.78
N GLY A 35 11.96 -12.22 17.13
CA GLY A 35 11.03 -11.12 17.29
C GLY A 35 9.63 -11.48 16.81
N VAL A 36 8.72 -10.55 17.02
CA VAL A 36 7.34 -10.63 16.55
C VAL A 36 6.93 -9.31 15.93
N SER A 37 6.52 -9.37 14.67
CA SER A 37 5.86 -8.26 14.01
C SER A 37 4.34 -8.38 14.17
N VAL A 38 3.69 -7.30 14.57
CA VAL A 38 2.23 -7.16 14.58
C VAL A 38 1.83 -6.41 13.34
N LEU A 39 0.98 -7.02 12.51
CA LEU A 39 0.44 -6.46 11.28
C LEU A 39 -1.02 -6.07 11.50
N ASN A 40 -1.50 -5.03 10.81
CA ASN A 40 -2.91 -4.64 10.87
C ASN A 40 -3.40 -4.02 9.57
N ASP A 41 -4.74 -3.90 9.42
CA ASP A 41 -5.37 -3.35 8.22
C ASP A 41 -5.93 -1.91 8.39
N SER A 42 -6.10 -1.43 9.62
CA SER A 42 -6.87 -0.19 9.83
C SER A 42 -6.61 0.53 11.16
N LYS A 43 -5.60 0.12 11.93
CA LYS A 43 -5.32 0.71 13.24
C LYS A 43 -3.92 1.31 13.28
N TYR A 44 -3.81 2.52 13.79
CA TYR A 44 -2.62 3.35 13.65
C TYR A 44 -2.01 3.82 14.97
N GLY A 45 -2.68 3.61 16.09
CA GLY A 45 -2.21 3.99 17.42
C GLY A 45 -1.42 2.86 18.08
N TRP A 46 -0.17 3.12 18.41
CA TRP A 46 0.73 2.13 18.99
C TRP A 46 1.43 2.69 20.21
N ASP A 47 1.61 1.85 21.21
CA ASP A 47 2.44 2.21 22.36
C ASP A 47 3.32 1.04 22.81
N LYS A 48 4.37 1.38 23.55
CA LYS A 48 5.35 0.44 24.07
C LYS A 48 5.71 0.84 25.50
N PRO A 49 4.95 0.35 26.51
CA PRO A 49 5.15 0.75 27.89
C PRO A 49 6.48 0.25 28.50
N ASP A 50 6.99 -0.87 28.02
CA ASP A 50 8.23 -1.49 28.48
C ASP A 50 8.96 -2.25 27.35
N ASN A 51 10.05 -2.96 27.69
CA ASN A 51 10.88 -3.61 26.69
C ASN A 51 10.23 -4.87 26.07
N ASN A 52 9.20 -5.42 26.67
CA ASN A 52 8.61 -6.70 26.30
C ASN A 52 7.17 -6.57 25.80
N THR A 53 6.62 -5.35 25.82
CA THR A 53 5.22 -5.10 25.51
C THR A 53 5.11 -4.17 24.31
N LEU A 54 4.31 -4.56 23.34
CA LEU A 54 3.85 -3.75 22.23
C LEU A 54 2.32 -3.79 22.22
N ARG A 55 1.67 -2.63 22.19
CA ARG A 55 0.21 -2.52 22.17
C ARG A 55 -0.26 -1.81 20.93
N LEU A 56 -1.36 -2.30 20.37
CA LEU A 56 -2.10 -1.69 19.26
C LEU A 56 -3.46 -1.25 19.78
N THR A 57 -3.78 0.02 19.66
CA THR A 57 -5.10 0.54 20.01
C THR A 57 -6.11 0.08 18.97
N LEU A 58 -7.03 -0.79 19.38
CA LEU A 58 -8.04 -1.36 18.50
C LEU A 58 -9.32 -0.52 18.47
N LEU A 59 -9.72 0.01 19.62
CA LEU A 59 -10.94 0.80 19.75
C LEU A 59 -10.73 1.93 20.74
N HIS A 60 -11.19 3.11 20.37
CA HIS A 60 -11.23 4.28 21.22
C HIS A 60 -12.58 4.99 21.04
N THR A 61 -13.28 5.23 22.14
CA THR A 61 -14.59 5.92 22.14
C THR A 61 -14.47 7.24 22.91
N PRO A 62 -13.93 8.28 22.26
CA PRO A 62 -13.70 9.57 22.94
C PRO A 62 -15.02 10.23 23.35
N GLU A 63 -14.98 10.96 24.45
CA GLU A 63 -15.99 11.93 24.78
C GLU A 63 -15.68 13.25 24.08
N THR A 64 -16.72 13.96 23.68
CA THR A 64 -16.56 15.31 23.13
C THR A 64 -16.33 16.32 24.24
N ASP A 65 -15.70 17.44 23.91
CA ASP A 65 -15.61 18.59 24.81
C ASP A 65 -17.01 19.04 25.25
N LYS A 66 -17.09 19.65 26.45
CA LYS A 66 -18.35 20.17 27.01
C LYS A 66 -19.12 21.13 26.06
N ASP A 67 -18.40 21.86 25.23
CA ASP A 67 -18.98 22.77 24.24
C ASP A 67 -19.63 22.05 23.07
N TYR A 68 -19.33 20.77 22.90
CA TYR A 68 -19.88 19.87 21.88
C TYR A 68 -20.63 18.69 22.49
N ALA A 69 -21.14 18.82 23.70
CA ALA A 69 -21.82 17.74 24.44
C ALA A 69 -23.00 17.11 23.68
N TYR A 70 -23.58 17.85 22.73
CA TYR A 70 -24.63 17.35 21.83
C TYR A 70 -24.14 16.23 20.89
N GLN A 71 -22.84 16.13 20.65
CA GLN A 71 -22.26 15.04 19.87
C GLN A 71 -22.07 13.76 20.70
N ASN A 72 -22.20 13.86 22.03
CA ASN A 72 -22.06 12.75 22.96
C ASN A 72 -20.73 11.99 22.78
N ARG A 73 -20.66 10.71 23.11
CA ARG A 73 -19.53 9.83 22.83
C ARG A 73 -19.53 9.42 21.37
N GLN A 74 -18.36 9.33 20.78
CA GLN A 74 -18.18 9.00 19.38
C GLN A 74 -17.72 7.54 19.21
N ASP A 75 -17.71 7.08 17.95
CA ASP A 75 -17.24 5.76 17.54
C ASP A 75 -18.01 4.57 18.11
N PHE A 76 -19.26 4.75 18.47
CA PHE A 76 -20.16 3.64 18.78
C PHE A 76 -20.63 2.96 17.49
N GLY A 77 -20.73 1.64 17.53
CA GLY A 77 -21.23 0.85 16.42
C GLY A 77 -20.53 -0.48 16.27
N HIS A 78 -20.72 -1.09 15.12
CA HIS A 78 -20.04 -2.33 14.76
C HIS A 78 -18.67 -2.01 14.15
N HIS A 79 -17.61 -2.56 14.74
CA HIS A 79 -16.24 -2.41 14.27
C HIS A 79 -15.71 -3.75 13.74
N CYS A 80 -15.05 -3.71 12.59
CA CYS A 80 -14.36 -4.86 12.04
C CYS A 80 -12.93 -4.45 11.67
N PHE A 81 -11.95 -5.14 12.20
CA PHE A 81 -10.54 -4.92 11.91
C PHE A 81 -9.79 -6.25 11.95
N THR A 82 -8.68 -6.32 11.21
CA THR A 82 -7.84 -7.52 11.15
C THR A 82 -6.43 -7.19 11.61
N TYR A 83 -5.88 -8.02 12.47
CA TYR A 83 -4.45 -7.99 12.80
C TYR A 83 -3.85 -9.39 12.66
N SER A 84 -2.54 -9.45 12.50
CA SER A 84 -1.81 -10.71 12.38
C SER A 84 -0.50 -10.63 13.16
N LEU A 85 -0.06 -11.77 13.66
CA LEU A 85 1.21 -11.93 14.36
C LEU A 85 2.16 -12.72 13.47
N VAL A 86 3.36 -12.21 13.29
CA VAL A 86 4.40 -12.85 12.50
C VAL A 86 5.67 -12.99 13.33
N GLY A 87 5.93 -14.21 13.81
CA GLY A 87 7.18 -14.54 14.46
C GLY A 87 8.33 -14.64 13.44
N HIS A 88 9.52 -14.20 13.84
CA HIS A 88 10.72 -14.34 13.02
C HIS A 88 11.94 -14.68 13.87
N ALA A 89 12.87 -15.45 13.30
CA ALA A 89 14.20 -15.65 13.85
C ALA A 89 15.13 -14.53 13.40
N GLY A 90 16.11 -14.19 14.25
CA GLY A 90 17.03 -13.10 13.96
C GLY A 90 16.40 -11.71 14.11
N GLY A 91 17.10 -10.71 13.61
CA GLY A 91 16.61 -9.33 13.57
C GLY A 91 15.48 -9.12 12.57
N LEU A 92 14.88 -7.94 12.61
CA LEU A 92 13.82 -7.55 11.70
C LEU A 92 14.28 -7.57 10.23
N ASP A 93 13.67 -8.44 9.42
CA ASP A 93 13.71 -8.35 7.94
C ASP A 93 12.55 -7.44 7.48
N LYS A 94 12.87 -6.19 7.20
CA LYS A 94 11.88 -5.19 6.79
C LYS A 94 11.15 -5.59 5.52
N ALA A 95 11.85 -6.13 4.51
CA ALA A 95 11.25 -6.50 3.24
C ALA A 95 10.23 -7.65 3.42
N ALA A 96 10.59 -8.68 4.18
CA ALA A 96 9.67 -9.78 4.46
C ALA A 96 8.47 -9.33 5.32
N THR A 97 8.68 -8.42 6.28
CA THR A 97 7.59 -7.90 7.10
C THR A 97 6.62 -7.04 6.29
N ILE A 98 7.15 -6.18 5.41
CA ILE A 98 6.33 -5.35 4.52
C ILE A 98 5.54 -6.22 3.53
N GLU A 99 6.18 -7.24 2.94
CA GLU A 99 5.49 -8.19 2.05
C GLU A 99 4.28 -8.84 2.74
N LYS A 100 4.44 -9.32 3.97
CA LYS A 100 3.34 -9.90 4.75
C LYS A 100 2.27 -8.88 5.13
N ALA A 101 2.66 -7.64 5.44
CA ALA A 101 1.72 -6.57 5.71
C ALA A 101 0.91 -6.19 4.46
N GLU A 102 1.54 -6.15 3.30
CA GLU A 102 0.85 -5.94 2.02
C GLU A 102 -0.10 -7.10 1.70
N MET A 103 0.29 -8.35 1.95
CA MET A 103 -0.60 -9.51 1.78
C MET A 103 -1.84 -9.44 2.68
N LEU A 104 -1.71 -8.92 3.90
CA LEU A 104 -2.85 -8.71 4.80
C LEU A 104 -3.79 -7.63 4.26
N ASN A 105 -3.25 -6.54 3.71
CA ASN A 105 -3.98 -5.35 3.28
C ASN A 105 -4.48 -5.46 1.83
N GLN A 106 -3.77 -6.19 0.98
CA GLN A 106 -4.12 -6.43 -0.42
C GLN A 106 -4.36 -7.93 -0.65
N ARG A 107 -5.47 -8.41 -0.18
CA ARG A 107 -5.81 -9.84 -0.25
C ARG A 107 -5.91 -10.32 -1.69
N LEU A 108 -5.39 -11.51 -1.95
CA LEU A 108 -5.56 -12.17 -3.23
C LEU A 108 -7.05 -12.37 -3.54
N LYS A 109 -7.41 -12.11 -4.79
CA LYS A 109 -8.75 -12.38 -5.31
C LYS A 109 -8.70 -13.68 -6.11
N ALA A 110 -9.52 -14.65 -5.73
CA ALA A 110 -9.68 -15.90 -6.46
C ALA A 110 -11.01 -15.90 -7.20
N PHE A 111 -10.99 -16.34 -8.43
CA PHE A 111 -12.19 -16.57 -9.22
C PHE A 111 -12.05 -17.87 -10.00
N ARG A 112 -13.17 -18.55 -10.19
CA ARG A 112 -13.23 -19.79 -10.97
C ARG A 112 -13.52 -19.44 -12.42
N THR A 113 -12.82 -20.13 -13.32
CA THR A 113 -13.07 -20.07 -14.75
C THR A 113 -13.10 -21.46 -15.33
N ASP A 114 -13.80 -21.65 -16.44
CA ASP A 114 -13.78 -22.89 -17.20
C ASP A 114 -12.50 -23.02 -18.01
N LYS A 115 -12.28 -24.20 -18.61
CA LYS A 115 -11.12 -24.43 -19.48
C LYS A 115 -11.20 -23.52 -20.70
N HIS A 116 -10.19 -22.69 -20.87
CA HIS A 116 -10.05 -21.77 -22.01
C HIS A 116 -8.62 -21.78 -22.54
N LYS A 117 -8.44 -21.25 -23.75
CA LYS A 117 -7.10 -20.98 -24.31
C LYS A 117 -6.53 -19.70 -23.68
N GLY A 118 -5.21 -19.65 -23.56
CA GLY A 118 -4.50 -18.47 -23.09
C GLY A 118 -3.02 -18.54 -23.40
N THR A 119 -2.35 -17.40 -23.41
CA THR A 119 -0.93 -17.27 -23.78
C THR A 119 -0.03 -16.91 -22.61
N LEU A 120 -0.61 -16.49 -21.45
CA LEU A 120 0.15 -15.98 -20.31
C LEU A 120 0.75 -17.07 -19.39
N GLY A 121 0.46 -18.34 -19.65
CA GLY A 121 0.96 -19.45 -18.82
C GLY A 121 0.25 -19.55 -17.46
N LYS A 122 0.91 -20.20 -16.49
CA LYS A 122 0.39 -20.40 -15.13
C LYS A 122 0.70 -19.24 -14.20
N GLU A 123 1.75 -18.51 -14.49
CA GLU A 123 2.21 -17.36 -13.73
C GLU A 123 2.53 -16.23 -14.69
N PHE A 124 2.14 -15.02 -14.33
CA PHE A 124 2.38 -13.84 -15.13
C PHE A 124 2.53 -12.62 -14.23
N SER A 125 3.58 -11.82 -14.49
CA SER A 125 3.77 -10.49 -13.91
C SER A 125 3.92 -9.47 -15.03
N PHE A 126 3.13 -8.42 -14.99
CA PHE A 126 3.25 -7.33 -15.95
C PHE A 126 4.55 -6.53 -15.74
N VAL A 127 4.94 -6.34 -14.48
CA VAL A 127 6.20 -5.72 -14.08
C VAL A 127 6.70 -6.34 -12.78
N SER A 128 8.00 -6.56 -12.69
CA SER A 128 8.65 -7.10 -11.48
C SER A 128 9.95 -6.33 -11.18
N SER A 129 10.35 -6.30 -9.92
CA SER A 129 11.63 -5.74 -9.48
C SER A 129 12.62 -6.87 -9.16
N ASN A 130 13.87 -6.72 -9.57
CA ASN A 130 14.95 -7.64 -9.17
C ASN A 130 15.52 -7.33 -7.78
N ASN A 131 15.09 -6.25 -7.15
CA ASN A 131 15.56 -5.82 -5.83
C ASN A 131 14.39 -5.77 -4.84
N ARG A 132 14.45 -6.59 -3.80
CA ARG A 132 13.37 -6.72 -2.80
C ARG A 132 13.18 -5.48 -1.92
N ASN A 133 14.14 -4.54 -1.91
CA ASN A 133 14.00 -3.27 -1.21
C ASN A 133 13.37 -2.18 -2.09
N VAL A 134 13.18 -2.44 -3.39
CA VAL A 134 12.49 -1.54 -4.33
C VAL A 134 11.13 -2.13 -4.66
N ILE A 135 10.12 -1.62 -3.99
CA ILE A 135 8.74 -2.11 -4.11
C ILE A 135 7.99 -1.31 -5.16
N ILE A 136 7.25 -2.03 -6.01
CA ILE A 136 6.31 -1.44 -6.96
C ILE A 136 5.01 -1.15 -6.20
N LYS A 137 4.75 0.13 -5.91
CA LYS A 137 3.58 0.53 -5.13
C LYS A 137 2.36 0.81 -6.00
N ALA A 138 2.55 1.23 -7.23
CA ALA A 138 1.46 1.47 -8.15
C ALA A 138 1.87 1.17 -9.59
N LEU A 139 0.94 0.61 -10.33
CA LEU A 139 0.97 0.45 -11.78
C LEU A 139 -0.39 0.90 -12.31
N LYS A 140 -0.40 1.87 -13.19
CA LYS A 140 -1.63 2.42 -13.78
C LYS A 140 -1.40 2.92 -15.20
N LYS A 141 -2.46 3.17 -15.95
CA LYS A 141 -2.39 3.96 -17.17
C LYS A 141 -2.19 5.45 -16.81
N ALA A 142 -1.40 6.16 -17.60
CA ALA A 142 -1.22 7.60 -17.43
C ALA A 142 -2.54 8.36 -17.73
N GLU A 143 -2.76 9.49 -17.04
CA GLU A 143 -4.00 10.27 -17.19
C GLU A 143 -4.20 10.81 -18.61
N ASN A 144 -3.12 11.28 -19.24
CA ASN A 144 -3.18 12.04 -20.50
C ASN A 144 -2.41 11.37 -21.65
N SER A 145 -2.03 10.11 -21.53
CA SER A 145 -1.28 9.38 -22.57
C SER A 145 -1.47 7.88 -22.50
N ASP A 146 -1.00 7.16 -23.53
CA ASP A 146 -1.02 5.69 -23.57
C ASP A 146 0.18 5.04 -22.86
N GLU A 147 0.86 5.78 -22.01
CA GLU A 147 1.96 5.27 -21.21
C GLU A 147 1.45 4.60 -19.93
N TYR A 148 2.26 3.71 -19.39
CA TYR A 148 2.06 3.18 -18.04
C TYR A 148 2.83 4.02 -17.04
N VAL A 149 2.21 4.31 -15.92
CA VAL A 149 2.85 4.95 -14.76
C VAL A 149 3.20 3.87 -13.75
N VAL A 150 4.49 3.80 -13.40
CA VAL A 150 5.00 2.90 -12.36
C VAL A 150 5.58 3.74 -11.23
N ARG A 151 5.10 3.51 -10.01
CA ARG A 151 5.65 4.13 -8.80
C ARG A 151 6.35 3.10 -7.96
N VAL A 152 7.58 3.40 -7.61
CA VAL A 152 8.40 2.56 -6.75
C VAL A 152 8.88 3.34 -5.54
N TYR A 153 9.12 2.64 -4.44
CA TYR A 153 9.76 3.22 -3.27
C TYR A 153 10.79 2.26 -2.65
N GLU A 154 11.77 2.84 -2.03
CA GLU A 154 12.83 2.11 -1.34
C GLU A 154 12.48 1.97 0.15
N ILE A 155 12.52 0.73 0.68
CA ILE A 155 12.03 0.38 2.02
C ILE A 155 13.14 0.02 3.02
N GLY A 156 14.33 -0.32 2.54
CA GLY A 156 15.45 -0.77 3.38
C GLY A 156 16.13 0.35 4.17
N GLY A 157 16.05 1.57 3.65
CA GLY A 157 16.80 2.73 4.19
C GLY A 157 18.20 2.83 3.64
N GLU A 158 18.48 2.20 2.51
CA GLU A 158 19.76 2.20 1.84
C GLU A 158 19.64 2.72 0.40
N LYS A 159 20.73 3.33 -0.10
CA LYS A 159 20.76 3.75 -1.50
C LYS A 159 20.82 2.52 -2.40
N VAL A 160 19.89 2.40 -3.32
CA VAL A 160 19.91 1.41 -4.39
C VAL A 160 20.32 2.07 -5.69
N GLN A 161 21.28 1.48 -6.41
CA GLN A 161 21.81 2.02 -7.68
C GLN A 161 21.46 1.17 -8.90
N ASP A 162 21.27 -0.14 -8.71
CA ASP A 162 21.23 -1.11 -9.79
C ASP A 162 19.94 -1.94 -9.81
N ALA A 163 18.83 -1.38 -9.34
CA ALA A 163 17.54 -2.06 -9.46
C ALA A 163 17.06 -2.01 -10.91
N VAL A 164 16.43 -3.09 -11.34
CA VAL A 164 15.81 -3.19 -12.66
C VAL A 164 14.36 -3.61 -12.51
N LEU A 165 13.47 -2.82 -13.11
CA LEU A 165 12.08 -3.20 -13.30
C LEU A 165 11.93 -3.87 -14.65
N SER A 166 11.59 -5.16 -14.64
CA SER A 166 11.37 -5.95 -15.87
C SER A 166 9.89 -5.96 -16.23
N PHE A 167 9.58 -5.46 -17.42
CA PHE A 167 8.21 -5.41 -17.96
C PHE A 167 7.92 -6.65 -18.81
N ALA A 168 6.64 -6.98 -18.98
CA ALA A 168 6.18 -8.07 -19.82
C ALA A 168 6.42 -7.81 -21.33
N GLY A 169 6.61 -6.56 -21.74
CA GLY A 169 6.89 -6.16 -23.11
C GLY A 169 8.13 -5.28 -23.22
N GLU A 170 8.70 -5.16 -24.41
CA GLU A 170 9.82 -4.26 -24.67
C GLU A 170 9.44 -2.79 -24.50
N ILE A 171 10.32 -2.02 -23.90
CA ILE A 171 10.15 -0.60 -23.70
C ILE A 171 10.45 0.17 -25.00
N ALA A 172 9.52 1.01 -25.42
CA ALA A 172 9.71 1.93 -26.54
C ALA A 172 10.27 3.29 -26.08
N SER A 173 9.81 3.78 -24.93
CA SER A 173 10.32 5.00 -24.30
C SER A 173 10.05 4.97 -22.79
N ALA A 174 10.89 5.67 -22.04
CA ALA A 174 10.70 5.86 -20.62
C ALA A 174 11.21 7.23 -20.16
N CYS A 175 10.55 7.82 -19.16
CA CYS A 175 11.00 9.03 -18.49
C CYS A 175 10.70 8.96 -17.00
N GLU A 176 11.49 9.68 -16.20
CA GLU A 176 11.16 9.95 -14.80
C GLU A 176 10.11 11.06 -14.74
N ALA A 177 9.14 10.91 -13.86
CA ALA A 177 8.02 11.83 -13.67
C ALA A 177 7.85 12.22 -12.20
N ASP A 178 7.18 13.32 -11.94
CA ASP A 178 6.76 13.71 -10.60
C ASP A 178 5.46 12.98 -10.17
N GLY A 179 4.97 13.30 -8.98
CA GLY A 179 3.74 12.71 -8.44
C GLY A 179 2.47 13.05 -9.24
N THR A 180 2.52 14.10 -10.07
CA THR A 180 1.44 14.54 -10.97
C THR A 180 1.61 14.04 -12.42
N GLU A 181 2.54 13.12 -12.65
CA GLU A 181 2.86 12.49 -13.94
C GLU A 181 3.50 13.42 -14.98
N LYS A 182 4.01 14.58 -14.56
CA LYS A 182 4.80 15.46 -15.42
C LYS A 182 6.22 14.92 -15.54
N SER A 183 6.74 14.83 -16.75
CA SER A 183 8.11 14.39 -17.00
C SER A 183 9.12 15.38 -16.41
N ILE A 184 10.08 14.86 -15.62
CA ILE A 184 11.13 15.65 -14.96
C ILE A 184 12.54 15.25 -15.39
N GLY A 185 12.70 14.15 -16.13
CA GLY A 185 13.99 13.68 -16.60
C GLY A 185 13.89 12.46 -17.51
N SER A 186 14.99 12.08 -18.11
CA SER A 186 15.12 10.82 -18.84
C SER A 186 15.22 9.64 -17.88
N ALA A 187 14.81 8.47 -18.33
CA ALA A 187 15.03 7.20 -17.63
C ALA A 187 15.80 6.24 -18.53
N GLU A 188 16.75 5.51 -17.96
CA GLU A 188 17.57 4.54 -18.68
C GLU A 188 16.84 3.20 -18.76
N PHE A 189 16.80 2.60 -19.95
CA PHE A 189 16.20 1.29 -20.18
C PHE A 189 16.94 0.52 -21.26
N SER A 190 16.81 -0.80 -21.22
CA SER A 190 17.32 -1.70 -22.24
C SER A 190 16.38 -2.89 -22.40
N GLY A 191 15.91 -3.15 -23.64
CA GLY A 191 14.92 -4.19 -23.89
C GLY A 191 13.63 -3.96 -23.10
N ASN A 192 13.32 -4.86 -22.18
CA ASN A 192 12.18 -4.76 -21.28
C ASN A 192 12.54 -4.29 -19.87
N GLY A 193 13.81 -3.95 -19.61
CA GLY A 193 14.32 -3.56 -18.30
C GLY A 193 14.47 -2.05 -18.17
N LEU A 194 13.87 -1.46 -17.13
CA LEU A 194 14.03 -0.07 -16.73
C LEU A 194 14.99 0.01 -15.54
N SER A 195 16.08 0.77 -15.69
CA SER A 195 17.07 0.97 -14.62
C SER A 195 16.55 1.95 -13.57
N VAL A 196 16.69 1.60 -12.30
CA VAL A 196 16.23 2.42 -11.18
C VAL A 196 17.34 2.63 -10.17
N SER A 197 17.75 3.89 -10.01
CA SER A 197 18.56 4.35 -8.88
C SER A 197 17.68 5.17 -7.94
N ILE A 198 17.65 4.81 -6.65
CA ILE A 198 16.74 5.41 -5.68
C ILE A 198 17.44 5.65 -4.35
N LYS A 199 17.13 6.77 -3.70
CA LYS A 199 17.67 7.14 -2.40
C LYS A 199 16.96 6.38 -1.27
N PRO A 200 17.56 6.29 -0.07
CA PRO A 200 16.91 5.73 1.09
C PRO A 200 15.53 6.35 1.34
N TYR A 201 14.52 5.50 1.58
CA TYR A 201 13.15 5.89 1.89
C TYR A 201 12.54 6.90 0.91
N SER A 202 12.91 6.82 -0.36
CA SER A 202 12.42 7.73 -1.40
C SER A 202 11.40 7.04 -2.30
N VAL A 203 10.65 7.86 -3.01
CA VAL A 203 9.70 7.43 -4.05
C VAL A 203 10.22 7.92 -5.41
N LYS A 204 10.04 7.10 -6.44
CA LYS A 204 10.22 7.49 -7.84
C LYS A 204 9.01 7.09 -8.66
N THR A 205 8.69 7.92 -9.62
CA THR A 205 7.62 7.66 -10.60
C THR A 205 8.24 7.64 -11.99
N PHE A 206 7.84 6.66 -12.79
CA PHE A 206 8.26 6.56 -14.18
C PHE A 206 7.04 6.44 -15.07
N LYS A 207 7.13 7.06 -16.25
CA LYS A 207 6.21 6.82 -17.36
C LYS A 207 6.91 5.95 -18.38
N VAL A 208 6.27 4.88 -18.78
CA VAL A 208 6.84 3.86 -19.66
C VAL A 208 5.86 3.56 -20.79
N ARG A 209 6.32 3.66 -22.02
CA ARG A 209 5.61 3.20 -23.20
C ARG A 209 6.20 1.87 -23.64
N LEU A 210 5.37 0.85 -23.77
CA LEU A 210 5.79 -0.43 -24.32
C LEU A 210 5.60 -0.42 -25.85
N LYS A 211 6.42 -1.20 -26.55
CA LYS A 211 6.23 -1.46 -27.98
C LYS A 211 4.92 -2.24 -28.16
N SER A 212 4.16 -1.88 -29.18
CA SER A 212 2.97 -2.66 -29.54
C SER A 212 3.40 -4.06 -29.99
N SER A 213 2.74 -5.08 -29.48
CA SER A 213 2.98 -6.47 -29.87
C SER A 213 2.45 -6.80 -31.28
N GLY A 214 1.76 -5.88 -31.92
CA GLY A 214 1.14 -6.09 -33.24
C GLY A 214 -0.09 -7.02 -33.20
N GLU A 215 -0.44 -7.58 -32.07
CA GLU A 215 -1.71 -8.25 -31.88
C GLU A 215 -2.80 -7.22 -31.59
N ASP A 216 -3.99 -7.44 -32.16
CA ASP A 216 -5.14 -6.55 -31.95
C ASP A 216 -5.33 -6.29 -30.47
N ALA A 217 -5.20 -5.03 -30.09
CA ALA A 217 -5.47 -4.61 -28.73
C ALA A 217 -6.90 -5.04 -28.38
N TYR A 218 -7.04 -5.91 -27.36
CA TYR A 218 -8.34 -6.20 -26.78
C TYR A 218 -9.05 -4.89 -26.51
N GLN A 219 -10.09 -4.59 -27.25
CA GLN A 219 -10.97 -3.48 -26.92
C GLN A 219 -11.67 -3.86 -25.62
N LEU A 220 -11.19 -3.31 -24.51
CA LEU A 220 -11.90 -3.37 -23.24
C LEU A 220 -13.28 -2.72 -23.46
N GLN A 221 -14.30 -3.53 -23.55
CA GLN A 221 -15.67 -3.01 -23.45
C GLN A 221 -15.89 -2.64 -21.97
N TYR A 222 -15.86 -1.36 -21.68
CA TYR A 222 -16.27 -0.85 -20.39
C TYR A 222 -17.78 -0.99 -20.28
N ALA A 223 -18.27 -1.97 -19.54
CA ALA A 223 -19.63 -1.96 -19.06
C ALA A 223 -19.67 -1.04 -17.83
N SER A 224 -20.24 0.13 -17.96
CA SER A 224 -20.62 0.91 -16.78
C SER A 224 -21.82 0.19 -16.15
N LEU A 225 -21.58 -0.46 -15.01
CA LEU A 225 -22.70 -0.89 -14.15
C LEU A 225 -23.17 0.36 -13.39
N PRO A 226 -24.41 0.82 -13.62
CA PRO A 226 -24.95 1.89 -12.81
C PRO A 226 -25.06 1.38 -11.38
N LEU A 227 -24.32 1.99 -10.47
CA LEU A 227 -24.57 1.86 -9.04
C LEU A 227 -25.84 2.68 -8.77
N SER A 228 -26.99 2.02 -8.65
CA SER A 228 -28.18 2.68 -8.14
C SER A 228 -28.07 2.69 -6.61
N TYR A 229 -27.93 3.86 -6.05
CA TYR A 229 -28.14 4.09 -4.63
C TYR A 229 -29.19 5.18 -4.47
N ASN A 230 -30.13 4.95 -3.60
CA ASN A 230 -31.07 5.97 -3.17
C ASN A 230 -30.56 6.62 -1.89
N TYR A 231 -30.10 7.85 -2.00
CA TYR A 231 -29.75 8.66 -0.86
C TYR A 231 -30.88 9.68 -0.60
N LYS A 232 -31.64 9.46 0.47
CA LYS A 232 -32.63 10.42 0.93
C LYS A 232 -32.02 11.30 2.02
N CYS A 233 -31.62 12.50 1.65
CA CYS A 233 -31.30 13.55 2.59
C CYS A 233 -32.23 14.75 2.32
N SER A 234 -33.09 15.09 3.27
CA SER A 234 -34.05 16.17 3.11
C SER A 234 -33.39 17.55 3.19
N SER A 235 -32.38 17.69 4.04
CA SER A 235 -31.46 18.82 4.10
C SER A 235 -30.24 18.47 4.94
N PHE A 236 -29.17 19.22 4.79
CA PHE A 236 -27.95 19.02 5.59
C PHE A 236 -28.18 19.18 7.10
N ASN A 237 -29.14 20.03 7.48
CA ASN A 237 -29.49 20.27 8.88
C ASN A 237 -30.50 19.27 9.46
N GLU A 238 -31.14 18.47 8.59
CA GLU A 238 -32.11 17.45 8.96
C GLU A 238 -31.60 16.03 8.76
N PHE A 239 -30.28 15.88 8.64
CA PHE A 239 -29.66 14.58 8.51
C PHE A 239 -29.92 13.74 9.77
N ARG A 240 -30.84 12.78 9.68
CA ARG A 240 -31.21 11.88 10.78
C ARG A 240 -30.54 10.53 10.72
N GLY A 241 -29.52 10.37 9.91
CA GLY A 241 -28.70 9.17 9.86
C GLY A 241 -29.37 7.93 9.23
N GLU A 242 -30.52 8.10 8.58
CA GLU A 242 -31.16 7.01 7.85
C GLU A 242 -30.76 7.09 6.37
N ALA A 243 -29.82 6.27 5.97
CA ALA A 243 -29.50 6.02 4.58
C ALA A 243 -30.09 4.66 4.20
N ASP A 244 -31.11 4.67 3.36
CA ASP A 244 -31.58 3.44 2.72
C ASP A 244 -30.71 3.15 1.50
N PHE A 245 -29.92 2.10 1.59
CA PHE A 245 -29.21 1.54 0.45
C PHE A 245 -30.08 0.43 -0.13
N GLU A 246 -30.74 0.68 -1.25
CA GLU A 246 -31.34 -0.39 -2.04
C GLU A 246 -30.28 -0.97 -2.98
N SER A 247 -30.05 -2.28 -2.85
CA SER A 247 -29.17 -3.08 -3.71
C SER A 247 -29.82 -3.43 -5.04
#